data_ca30c96253d225e84a79bfe90b3e99d0
#
_entry.id   ca30c96253d225e84a79bfe90b3e99d0
#
_cell.length_a   1.000
_cell.length_b   1.000
_cell.length_c   1.000
_cell.angle_alpha   90.00
_cell.angle_beta   90.00
_cell.angle_gamma   90.00
#
_symmetry.space_group_name_H-M   'P 1'
#
loop_
_entity.id
_entity.type
_entity.pdbx_description
1 polymer ?
#
loop_
_entity_poly.entity_id
_entity_poly.type
_entity_poly.pdbx_seq_one_letter_code
_entity_poly.pdbx_strand_id
1 'polypeptide(L)'
;MGKIKFAVIGCGHIGKRHAEMVRRHPEAELVAMCDILPADVTGAAAFDVPCFNNVNEMFAAGLEIDVVNVCSPNGLHAEHALIALENFKHVVCEKPMALTKADCEKIIFKALQAHKNVFCVMQNRYSPPSQWLKKLVEERMLGEIFMVQLTCYWNRDDRYYKKGN
;
A
#
# COMPACT_ATOMS: atom_id res chain seq x y z
N MET A 1 -2.99 -5.10 24.64
CA MET A 1 -2.19 -4.35 23.67
C MET A 1 -3.09 -3.30 23.03
N GLY A 2 -2.58 -2.07 22.77
CA GLY A 2 -3.32 -1.06 22.01
C GLY A 2 -3.48 -1.48 20.54
N LYS A 3 -4.41 -0.85 19.83
CA LYS A 3 -4.58 -1.07 18.39
C LYS A 3 -3.38 -0.50 17.63
N ILE A 4 -3.00 -1.13 16.52
CA ILE A 4 -2.00 -0.60 15.59
C ILE A 4 -2.64 0.55 14.80
N LYS A 5 -1.98 1.70 14.79
CA LYS A 5 -2.47 2.94 14.21
C LYS A 5 -1.96 3.13 12.78
N PHE A 6 -2.88 3.27 11.85
CA PHE A 6 -2.62 3.38 10.43
C PHE A 6 -2.96 4.76 9.88
N ALA A 7 -2.08 5.29 9.03
CA ALA A 7 -2.40 6.41 8.15
C ALA A 7 -2.38 5.95 6.68
N VAL A 8 -3.15 6.61 5.82
CA VAL A 8 -3.21 6.32 4.37
C VAL A 8 -2.81 7.54 3.58
N ILE A 9 -1.83 7.39 2.68
CA ILE A 9 -1.40 8.40 1.70
C ILE A 9 -1.92 8.00 0.32
N GLY A 10 -2.70 8.89 -0.31
CA GLY A 10 -3.42 8.63 -1.54
C GLY A 10 -4.83 8.09 -1.27
N CYS A 11 -5.84 8.95 -1.37
CA CYS A 11 -7.26 8.65 -1.05
C CYS A 11 -8.09 8.27 -2.29
N GLY A 12 -7.43 7.78 -3.34
CA GLY A 12 -8.10 7.22 -4.52
C GLY A 12 -8.86 5.92 -4.20
N HIS A 13 -9.25 5.18 -5.24
CA HIS A 13 -10.00 3.92 -5.06
C HIS A 13 -9.29 2.93 -4.13
N ILE A 14 -7.98 2.74 -4.33
CA ILE A 14 -7.17 1.78 -3.56
C ILE A 14 -6.94 2.26 -2.12
N GLY A 15 -6.63 3.54 -1.91
CA GLY A 15 -6.43 4.06 -0.57
C GLY A 15 -7.68 3.96 0.30
N LYS A 16 -8.86 4.26 -0.26
CA LYS A 16 -10.14 4.04 0.44
C LYS A 16 -10.36 2.56 0.78
N ARG A 17 -9.99 1.65 -0.11
CA ARG A 17 -10.08 0.21 0.19
C ARG A 17 -9.14 -0.19 1.33
N HIS A 18 -7.92 0.34 1.38
CA HIS A 18 -7.01 0.14 2.53
C HIS A 18 -7.62 0.69 3.82
N ALA A 19 -8.14 1.91 3.79
CA ALA A 19 -8.80 2.52 4.94
C ALA A 19 -9.99 1.68 5.45
N GLU A 20 -10.83 1.16 4.54
CA GLU A 20 -11.91 0.23 4.89
C GLU A 20 -11.42 -1.06 5.54
N MET A 21 -10.34 -1.67 5.02
CA MET A 21 -9.78 -2.90 5.59
C MET A 21 -9.20 -2.66 6.97
N VAL A 22 -8.50 -1.54 7.18
CA VAL A 22 -8.00 -1.13 8.50
C VAL A 22 -9.16 -0.98 9.48
N ARG A 23 -10.25 -0.30 9.11
CA ARG A 23 -11.42 -0.12 9.99
C ARG A 23 -12.14 -1.42 10.35
N ARG A 24 -12.08 -2.41 9.47
CA ARG A 24 -12.71 -3.74 9.70
C ARG A 24 -11.87 -4.64 10.61
N HIS A 25 -10.58 -4.37 10.75
CA HIS A 25 -9.70 -5.23 11.54
C HIS A 25 -9.77 -4.83 13.02
N PRO A 26 -10.06 -5.76 13.94
CA PRO A 26 -10.29 -5.46 15.37
C PRO A 26 -9.06 -4.88 16.07
N GLU A 27 -7.86 -5.23 15.64
CA GLU A 27 -6.59 -4.77 16.22
C GLU A 27 -5.97 -3.56 15.49
N ALA A 28 -6.69 -2.96 14.52
CA ALA A 28 -6.22 -1.82 13.75
C ALA A 28 -7.11 -0.60 13.98
N GLU A 29 -6.53 0.59 13.80
CA GLU A 29 -7.21 1.86 13.89
C GLU A 29 -6.73 2.77 12.77
N LEU A 30 -7.66 3.37 12.03
CA LEU A 30 -7.34 4.41 11.05
C LEU A 30 -7.27 5.75 11.79
N VAL A 31 -6.14 6.44 11.72
CA VAL A 31 -5.91 7.68 12.48
C VAL A 31 -5.72 8.91 11.59
N ALA A 32 -5.39 8.73 10.31
CA ALA A 32 -5.25 9.85 9.36
C ALA A 32 -5.39 9.40 7.92
N MET A 33 -5.79 10.33 7.06
CA MET A 33 -5.74 10.19 5.60
C MET A 33 -5.06 11.42 4.98
N CYS A 34 -4.34 11.23 3.88
CA CYS A 34 -3.63 12.31 3.19
C CYS A 34 -3.78 12.17 1.68
N ASP A 35 -4.19 13.25 1.01
CA ASP A 35 -4.25 13.36 -0.45
C ASP A 35 -4.06 14.82 -0.85
N ILE A 36 -3.48 15.08 -2.02
CA ILE A 36 -3.36 16.46 -2.54
C ILE A 36 -4.71 17.10 -2.85
N LEU A 37 -5.73 16.27 -3.10
CA LEU A 37 -7.11 16.73 -3.33
C LEU A 37 -7.87 16.83 -2.00
N PRO A 38 -8.82 17.75 -1.89
CA PRO A 38 -9.68 17.88 -0.70
C PRO A 38 -10.41 16.59 -0.34
N ALA A 39 -10.66 16.41 0.95
CA ALA A 39 -11.26 15.19 1.49
C ALA A 39 -12.69 14.91 1.00
N ASP A 40 -13.46 15.95 0.70
CA ASP A 40 -14.80 15.87 0.09
C ASP A 40 -14.72 15.40 -1.36
N VAL A 41 -13.72 15.86 -2.12
CA VAL A 41 -13.49 15.47 -3.52
C VAL A 41 -13.06 13.99 -3.61
N THR A 42 -12.17 13.56 -2.74
CA THR A 42 -11.70 12.16 -2.71
C THR A 42 -12.70 11.22 -2.05
N GLY A 43 -13.62 11.75 -1.23
CA GLY A 43 -14.49 10.98 -0.36
C GLY A 43 -13.80 10.48 0.91
N ALA A 44 -12.61 10.98 1.24
CA ALA A 44 -11.90 10.66 2.48
C ALA A 44 -12.63 11.17 3.72
N ALA A 45 -13.41 12.26 3.61
CA ALA A 45 -14.22 12.79 4.69
C ALA A 45 -15.20 11.77 5.32
N ALA A 46 -15.64 10.76 4.54
CA ALA A 46 -16.53 9.71 5.03
C ALA A 46 -15.88 8.75 6.06
N PHE A 47 -14.56 8.84 6.24
CA PHE A 47 -13.84 8.02 7.21
C PHE A 47 -13.75 8.64 8.60
N ASP A 48 -14.20 9.87 8.77
CA ASP A 48 -14.27 10.57 10.07
C ASP A 48 -12.93 10.54 10.83
N VAL A 49 -11.85 10.83 10.11
CA VAL A 49 -10.49 10.98 10.65
C VAL A 49 -9.85 12.25 10.08
N PRO A 50 -8.85 12.82 10.75
CA PRO A 50 -8.08 13.95 10.22
C PRO A 50 -7.59 13.68 8.79
N CYS A 51 -7.86 14.64 7.89
CA CYS A 51 -7.44 14.60 6.50
C CYS A 51 -6.46 15.75 6.23
N PHE A 52 -5.36 15.42 5.56
CA PHE A 52 -4.28 16.35 5.26
C PHE A 52 -4.08 16.45 3.74
N ASN A 53 -3.68 17.64 3.27
CA ASN A 53 -3.33 17.85 1.86
C ASN A 53 -1.81 17.74 1.60
N ASN A 54 -1.02 17.57 2.66
CA ASN A 54 0.42 17.44 2.60
C ASN A 54 0.92 16.38 3.59
N VAL A 55 1.81 15.50 3.12
CA VAL A 55 2.34 14.39 3.91
C VAL A 55 3.16 14.90 5.11
N ASN A 56 3.92 15.99 4.95
CA ASN A 56 4.71 16.55 6.05
C ASN A 56 3.81 17.16 7.14
N GLU A 57 2.70 17.79 6.75
CA GLU A 57 1.72 18.31 7.70
C GLU A 57 1.07 17.18 8.51
N MET A 58 0.77 16.05 7.86
CA MET A 58 0.24 14.87 8.54
C MET A 58 1.21 14.37 9.63
N PHE A 59 2.51 14.29 9.33
CA PHE A 59 3.50 13.87 10.32
C PHE A 59 3.74 14.93 11.41
N ALA A 60 3.65 16.22 11.07
CA ALA A 60 3.81 17.32 12.01
C ALA A 60 2.60 17.49 12.97
N ALA A 61 1.46 16.88 12.67
CA ALA A 61 0.24 16.99 13.47
C ALA A 61 0.29 16.27 14.84
N GLY A 62 1.39 15.60 15.16
CA GLY A 62 1.58 14.93 16.46
C GLY A 62 0.71 13.69 16.65
N LEU A 63 0.14 13.15 15.59
CA LEU A 63 -0.64 11.91 15.63
C LEU A 63 0.26 10.70 15.89
N GLU A 64 -0.20 9.80 16.72
CA GLU A 64 0.44 8.50 16.88
C GLU A 64 0.12 7.64 15.64
N ILE A 65 1.12 7.40 14.81
CA ILE A 65 1.03 6.55 13.61
C ILE A 65 2.07 5.46 13.75
N ASP A 66 1.69 4.20 13.58
CA ASP A 66 2.60 3.05 13.58
C ASP A 66 2.94 2.64 12.15
N VAL A 67 1.97 2.66 11.26
CA VAL A 67 2.05 2.16 9.89
C VAL A 67 1.48 3.18 8.91
N VAL A 68 2.16 3.38 7.80
CA VAL A 68 1.68 4.20 6.69
C VAL A 68 1.38 3.32 5.47
N ASN A 69 0.14 3.39 4.98
CA ASN A 69 -0.26 2.77 3.73
C ASN A 69 -0.02 3.75 2.58
N VAL A 70 0.91 3.43 1.69
CA VAL A 70 1.23 4.23 0.50
C VAL A 70 0.39 3.72 -0.66
N CYS A 71 -0.62 4.51 -1.03
CA CYS A 71 -1.62 4.22 -2.08
C CYS A 71 -1.71 5.35 -3.11
N SER A 72 -0.70 6.20 -3.17
CA SER A 72 -0.55 7.29 -4.13
C SER A 72 -0.30 6.78 -5.55
N PRO A 73 -0.21 7.64 -6.57
CA PRO A 73 0.22 7.22 -7.91
C PRO A 73 1.61 6.56 -7.90
N ASN A 74 1.81 5.58 -8.79
CA ASN A 74 3.00 4.71 -8.81
C ASN A 74 4.34 5.46 -8.75
N GLY A 75 4.42 6.64 -9.41
CA GLY A 75 5.63 7.47 -9.44
C GLY A 75 6.01 8.08 -8.09
N LEU A 76 5.06 8.17 -7.16
CA LEU A 76 5.24 8.76 -5.84
C LEU A 76 5.44 7.73 -4.73
N HIS A 77 5.35 6.44 -5.03
CA HIS A 77 5.48 5.38 -4.03
C HIS A 77 6.80 5.46 -3.28
N ALA A 78 7.91 5.62 -4.01
CA ALA A 78 9.25 5.67 -3.41
C ALA A 78 9.42 6.87 -2.49
N GLU A 79 8.99 8.04 -2.93
CA GLU A 79 9.05 9.28 -2.15
C GLU A 79 8.26 9.15 -0.85
N HIS A 80 6.98 8.76 -0.94
CA HIS A 80 6.13 8.65 0.23
C HIS A 80 6.57 7.54 1.20
N ALA A 81 7.09 6.42 0.68
CA ALA A 81 7.65 5.38 1.51
C ALA A 81 8.90 5.85 2.26
N LEU A 82 9.79 6.59 1.61
CA LEU A 82 10.99 7.16 2.23
C LEU A 82 10.63 8.18 3.31
N ILE A 83 9.69 9.09 3.04
CA ILE A 83 9.20 10.06 4.04
C ILE A 83 8.63 9.33 5.27
N ALA A 84 7.83 8.28 5.07
CA ALA A 84 7.28 7.50 6.18
C ALA A 84 8.39 6.82 7.01
N LEU A 85 9.39 6.25 6.36
CA LEU A 85 10.55 5.62 7.01
C LEU A 85 11.43 6.65 7.76
N GLU A 86 11.57 7.86 7.23
CA GLU A 86 12.27 8.98 7.90
C GLU A 86 11.56 9.42 9.17
N ASN A 87 10.24 9.29 9.19
CA ASN A 87 9.42 9.50 10.38
C ASN A 87 9.29 8.25 11.25
N PHE A 88 10.16 7.24 11.05
CA PHE A 88 10.20 6.00 11.83
C PHE A 88 8.88 5.22 11.83
N LYS A 89 8.16 5.18 10.69
CA LYS A 89 6.91 4.40 10.55
C LYS A 89 7.16 3.14 9.74
N HIS A 90 6.41 2.08 10.01
CA HIS A 90 6.31 0.93 9.13
C HIS A 90 5.54 1.33 7.86
N VAL A 91 5.81 0.66 6.75
CA VAL A 91 5.20 1.00 5.46
C VAL A 91 4.51 -0.22 4.86
N VAL A 92 3.28 -0.03 4.42
CA VAL A 92 2.58 -0.92 3.49
C VAL A 92 2.46 -0.19 2.17
N CYS A 93 3.21 -0.61 1.15
CA CYS A 93 3.27 0.08 -0.13
C CYS A 93 2.52 -0.71 -1.20
N GLU A 94 1.64 -0.06 -1.94
CA GLU A 94 0.99 -0.65 -3.12
C GLU A 94 2.04 -1.00 -4.20
N LYS A 95 1.64 -1.93 -5.03
CA LYS A 95 2.48 -2.35 -6.17
C LYS A 95 2.35 -1.34 -7.35
N PRO A 96 3.44 -1.11 -8.10
CA PRO A 96 4.81 -1.56 -7.84
C PRO A 96 5.42 -0.79 -6.64
N MET A 97 6.32 -1.38 -5.89
CA MET A 97 6.97 -0.73 -4.74
C MET A 97 7.68 0.58 -5.14
N ALA A 98 8.31 0.61 -6.31
CA ALA A 98 8.85 1.78 -6.98
C ALA A 98 8.94 1.52 -8.50
N LEU A 99 9.25 2.55 -9.28
CA LEU A 99 9.40 2.43 -10.73
C LEU A 99 10.80 1.99 -11.17
N THR A 100 11.81 2.15 -10.31
CA THR A 100 13.19 1.75 -10.60
C THR A 100 13.75 0.82 -9.54
N LYS A 101 14.70 -0.03 -9.92
CA LYS A 101 15.43 -0.89 -8.99
C LYS A 101 16.16 -0.05 -7.93
N ALA A 102 16.80 1.04 -8.36
CA ALA A 102 17.55 1.93 -7.45
C ALA A 102 16.65 2.51 -6.34
N ASP A 103 15.41 2.88 -6.65
CA ASP A 103 14.48 3.38 -5.64
C ASP A 103 13.97 2.28 -4.72
N CYS A 104 13.77 1.05 -5.23
CA CYS A 104 13.49 -0.09 -4.37
C CYS A 104 14.64 -0.34 -3.37
N GLU A 105 15.89 -0.29 -3.84
CA GLU A 105 17.08 -0.46 -2.99
C GLU A 105 17.19 0.64 -1.93
N LYS A 106 16.90 1.90 -2.28
CA LYS A 106 16.85 3.01 -1.31
C LYS A 106 15.81 2.78 -0.22
N ILE A 107 14.61 2.34 -0.59
CA ILE A 107 13.54 2.04 0.37
C ILE A 107 13.98 0.93 1.33
N ILE A 108 14.54 -0.18 0.80
CA ILE A 108 15.02 -1.30 1.61
C ILE A 108 16.13 -0.86 2.56
N PHE A 109 17.11 -0.11 2.06
CA PHE A 109 18.22 0.40 2.86
C PHE A 109 17.71 1.32 3.99
N LYS A 110 16.80 2.26 3.65
CA LYS A 110 16.21 3.16 4.65
C LYS A 110 15.40 2.41 5.70
N ALA A 111 14.66 1.38 5.32
CA ALA A 111 13.90 0.54 6.24
C ALA A 111 14.82 -0.16 7.25
N LEU A 112 15.95 -0.71 6.78
CA LEU A 112 16.96 -1.31 7.64
C LEU A 112 17.56 -0.29 8.63
N GLN A 113 17.92 0.91 8.14
CA GLN A 113 18.44 1.99 8.99
C GLN A 113 17.44 2.43 10.06
N ALA A 114 16.16 2.55 9.69
CA ALA A 114 15.09 2.97 10.60
C ALA A 114 14.60 1.85 11.53
N HIS A 115 15.08 0.61 11.38
CA HIS A 115 14.53 -0.58 12.04
C HIS A 115 13.01 -0.72 11.84
N LYS A 116 12.55 -0.49 10.60
CA LYS A 116 11.14 -0.58 10.21
C LYS A 116 10.96 -1.59 9.09
N ASN A 117 9.74 -2.10 8.98
CA ASN A 117 9.38 -3.04 7.94
C ASN A 117 8.67 -2.31 6.78
N VAL A 118 8.94 -2.79 5.56
CA VAL A 118 8.20 -2.40 4.36
C VAL A 118 7.55 -3.64 3.78
N PHE A 119 6.24 -3.57 3.58
CA PHE A 119 5.43 -4.61 2.99
C PHE A 119 4.93 -4.13 1.63
N CYS A 120 5.39 -4.77 0.55
CA CYS A 120 4.83 -4.50 -0.78
C CYS A 120 3.57 -5.33 -1.00
N VAL A 121 2.48 -4.70 -1.38
CA VAL A 121 1.19 -5.36 -1.58
C VAL A 121 1.23 -6.22 -2.84
N MET A 122 1.11 -7.52 -2.67
CA MET A 122 1.01 -8.52 -3.73
C MET A 122 -0.29 -9.32 -3.55
N GLN A 123 -1.42 -8.63 -3.71
CA GLN A 123 -2.75 -9.14 -3.36
C GLN A 123 -3.10 -10.49 -3.99
N ASN A 124 -2.62 -10.73 -5.22
CA ASN A 124 -2.91 -11.98 -5.93
C ASN A 124 -2.32 -13.22 -5.26
N ARG A 125 -1.27 -13.08 -4.43
CA ARG A 125 -0.71 -14.19 -3.66
C ARG A 125 -1.70 -14.79 -2.67
N TYR A 126 -2.68 -13.99 -2.24
CA TYR A 126 -3.68 -14.37 -1.24
C TYR A 126 -5.02 -14.77 -1.86
N SER A 127 -5.13 -14.75 -3.19
CA SER A 127 -6.34 -15.22 -3.87
C SER A 127 -6.48 -16.74 -3.72
N PRO A 128 -7.70 -17.28 -3.55
CA PRO A 128 -7.91 -18.71 -3.42
C PRO A 128 -7.26 -19.55 -4.53
N PRO A 129 -7.36 -19.17 -5.83
CA PRO A 129 -6.67 -19.91 -6.89
C PRO A 129 -5.16 -19.94 -6.75
N SER A 130 -4.55 -18.80 -6.34
CA SER A 130 -3.08 -18.73 -6.18
C SER A 130 -2.60 -19.56 -5.00
N GLN A 131 -3.34 -19.56 -3.90
CA GLN A 131 -3.03 -20.39 -2.74
C GLN A 131 -3.19 -21.88 -3.05
N TRP A 132 -4.23 -22.25 -3.78
CA TRP A 132 -4.42 -23.61 -4.24
C TRP A 132 -3.28 -24.07 -5.15
N LEU A 133 -2.91 -23.25 -6.16
CA LEU A 133 -1.78 -23.55 -7.04
C LEU A 133 -0.47 -23.69 -6.26
N LYS A 134 -0.21 -22.78 -5.31
CA LYS A 134 0.95 -22.84 -4.44
C LYS A 134 1.02 -24.18 -3.70
N LYS A 135 -0.10 -24.64 -3.13
CA LYS A 135 -0.19 -25.94 -2.43
C LYS A 135 0.15 -27.10 -3.35
N LEU A 136 -0.38 -27.12 -4.60
CA LEU A 136 -0.07 -28.18 -5.58
C LEU A 136 1.42 -28.26 -5.87
N VAL A 137 2.10 -27.11 -5.99
CA VAL A 137 3.54 -27.02 -6.25
C VAL A 137 4.34 -27.48 -5.02
N GLU A 138 4.00 -27.01 -3.84
CA GLU A 138 4.68 -27.35 -2.57
C GLU A 138 4.57 -28.85 -2.25
N GLU A 139 3.40 -29.45 -2.48
CA GLU A 139 3.14 -30.88 -2.28
C GLU A 139 3.67 -31.75 -3.44
N ARG A 140 4.33 -31.14 -4.44
CA ARG A 140 4.88 -31.81 -5.63
C ARG A 140 3.85 -32.64 -6.43
N MET A 141 2.58 -32.27 -6.34
CA MET A 141 1.49 -32.98 -7.01
C MET A 141 1.59 -32.89 -8.55
N LEU A 142 2.33 -31.91 -9.06
CA LEU A 142 2.57 -31.74 -10.51
C LEU A 142 3.88 -32.40 -10.99
N GLY A 143 4.60 -33.10 -10.12
CA GLY A 143 5.90 -33.68 -10.45
C GLY A 143 6.97 -32.61 -10.71
N GLU A 144 7.89 -32.91 -11.63
CA GLU A 144 8.89 -31.95 -12.10
C GLU A 144 8.26 -30.96 -13.09
N ILE A 145 8.40 -29.65 -12.78
CA ILE A 145 7.83 -28.58 -13.60
C ILE A 145 8.91 -28.07 -14.57
N PHE A 146 8.76 -28.37 -15.85
CA PHE A 146 9.70 -27.97 -16.90
C PHE A 146 9.35 -26.63 -17.54
N MET A 147 8.08 -26.26 -17.54
CA MET A 147 7.60 -25.02 -18.16
C MET A 147 6.34 -24.51 -17.49
N VAL A 148 6.24 -23.19 -17.33
CA VAL A 148 5.03 -22.50 -16.92
C VAL A 148 4.67 -21.47 -17.97
N GLN A 149 3.43 -21.53 -18.48
CA GLN A 149 2.88 -20.51 -19.37
C GLN A 149 1.75 -19.78 -18.64
N LEU A 150 1.87 -18.46 -18.52
CA LEU A 150 0.86 -17.59 -17.95
C LEU A 150 0.33 -16.65 -19.01
N THR A 151 -0.98 -16.72 -19.27
CA THR A 151 -1.66 -15.85 -20.23
C THR A 151 -2.69 -14.99 -19.51
N CYS A 152 -2.60 -13.67 -19.65
CA CYS A 152 -3.48 -12.73 -18.99
C CYS A 152 -4.04 -11.72 -19.99
N TYR A 153 -5.35 -11.68 -20.14
CA TYR A 153 -6.07 -10.73 -20.99
C TYR A 153 -6.88 -9.78 -20.10
N TRP A 154 -6.51 -8.50 -20.11
CA TRP A 154 -7.24 -7.45 -19.39
C TRP A 154 -7.73 -6.40 -20.38
N ASN A 155 -9.03 -6.15 -20.36
CA ASN A 155 -9.59 -5.01 -21.09
C ASN A 155 -9.43 -3.75 -20.23
N ARG A 156 -8.64 -2.80 -20.73
CA ARG A 156 -8.47 -1.47 -20.12
C ARG A 156 -8.72 -0.43 -21.20
N ASP A 157 -9.82 0.28 -21.07
CA ASP A 157 -10.19 1.36 -21.97
C ASP A 157 -9.49 2.69 -21.60
N ASP A 158 -9.72 3.72 -22.43
CA ASP A 158 -9.20 5.07 -22.21
C ASP A 158 -9.50 5.65 -20.82
N ARG A 159 -10.62 5.27 -20.22
CA ARG A 159 -11.01 5.77 -18.88
C ARG A 159 -10.06 5.32 -17.80
N TYR A 160 -9.46 4.12 -17.95
CA TYR A 160 -8.45 3.63 -17.01
C TYR A 160 -7.17 4.48 -17.07
N TYR A 161 -6.72 4.83 -18.27
CA TYR A 161 -5.48 5.57 -18.46
C TYR A 161 -5.63 7.08 -18.19
N LYS A 162 -6.82 7.65 -18.44
CA LYS A 162 -7.09 9.08 -18.23
C LYS A 162 -7.32 9.45 -16.74
N LYS A 163 -7.64 8.48 -15.88
CA LYS A 163 -7.87 8.72 -14.44
C LYS A 163 -6.63 8.56 -13.57
N GLY A 164 -5.51 8.15 -14.11
CA GLY A 164 -4.28 7.86 -13.39
C GLY A 164 -3.18 8.90 -13.54
N ASN A 165 -3.48 10.05 -14.14
CA ASN A 165 -2.54 11.17 -14.30
C ASN A 165 -2.90 12.31 -13.35
#